data_8c222f5305c3dfff4ccc44191ccc457c
#
_entry.id   8c222f5305c3dfff4ccc44191ccc457c
#
_cell.length_a   1.000
_cell.length_b   1.000
_cell.length_c   1.000
_cell.angle_alpha   90.00
_cell.angle_beta   90.00
_cell.angle_gamma   90.00
#
_symmetry.space_group_name_H-M   'P 1'
#
loop_
_entity.id
_entity.type
_entity.pdbx_description
1 polymer ?
#
loop_
_entity_poly.entity_id
_entity_poly.type
_entity_poly.pdbx_seq_one_letter_code
_entity_poly.pdbx_strand_id
1 'polypeptide(L)'
;MKKIITFAPLICVALYCIFTLLVPAVPTFGFVCALLLMLTGAFAVFRNSKIVFTVYNLVAVVATYLVYRDIAFSAVYALSYIAAGFWLCYSLLRKKGGVYAIIVTLICIVMADYGSVAISNVLHGKTALAFIDEIFDTLRPIVVETISQNAEIFKVKNAEQFFDLYAMTVKMFLPAIVIIIELIKTIILTFLTKVIVNRTLKGIAIDLRFAMFKADGVTVFVYLLSLLISAFAKSDVMSVVFGNFYIILSMVLTLCGLSLFDWYLRDIKKVRIFFRFLIIVFISAISLVLAVPVAVLNVLALVDARRNFREIGVITQDK
;
A
#
# COMPACT_ATOMS: atom_id res chain seq x y z
N MET A 1 6.45 -17.37 -27.16
CA MET A 1 6.89 -16.59 -25.99
C MET A 1 7.49 -15.21 -26.35
N LYS A 2 8.55 -15.10 -27.19
CA LYS A 2 9.19 -13.81 -27.53
C LYS A 2 8.21 -12.74 -28.05
N LYS A 3 7.24 -13.08 -28.92
CA LYS A 3 6.24 -12.13 -29.44
C LYS A 3 5.31 -11.55 -28.35
N ILE A 4 4.84 -12.37 -27.40
CA ILE A 4 3.93 -11.91 -26.33
C ILE A 4 4.67 -10.94 -25.39
N ILE A 5 5.92 -11.22 -25.03
CA ILE A 5 6.76 -10.32 -24.22
C ILE A 5 6.97 -8.97 -24.91
N THR A 6 6.93 -8.95 -26.25
CA THR A 6 7.11 -7.73 -27.05
C THR A 6 5.88 -6.83 -27.01
N PHE A 7 4.68 -7.39 -27.10
CA PHE A 7 3.44 -6.62 -27.22
C PHE A 7 2.76 -6.29 -25.90
N ALA A 8 2.95 -7.08 -24.85
CA ALA A 8 2.30 -6.85 -23.56
C ALA A 8 2.53 -5.44 -22.96
N PRO A 9 3.76 -4.92 -22.87
CA PRO A 9 3.94 -3.55 -22.35
C PRO A 9 3.38 -2.49 -23.31
N LEU A 10 3.40 -2.70 -24.60
CA LEU A 10 2.77 -1.78 -25.57
C LEU A 10 1.26 -1.67 -25.34
N ILE A 11 0.60 -2.82 -25.15
CA ILE A 11 -0.84 -2.86 -24.86
C ILE A 11 -1.12 -2.14 -23.53
N CYS A 12 -0.31 -2.38 -22.50
CA CYS A 12 -0.48 -1.71 -21.20
C CYS A 12 -0.37 -0.19 -21.34
N VAL A 13 0.64 0.32 -22.06
CA VAL A 13 0.81 1.77 -22.28
C VAL A 13 -0.32 2.34 -23.12
N ALA A 14 -0.76 1.65 -24.17
CA ALA A 14 -1.87 2.10 -25.02
C ALA A 14 -3.18 2.21 -24.21
N LEU A 15 -3.50 1.18 -23.42
CA LEU A 15 -4.65 1.21 -22.50
C LEU A 15 -4.48 2.29 -21.43
N TYR A 16 -3.28 2.47 -20.88
CA TYR A 16 -3.00 3.54 -19.94
C TYR A 16 -3.33 4.91 -20.53
N CYS A 17 -2.90 5.21 -21.76
CA CYS A 17 -3.21 6.48 -22.42
C CYS A 17 -4.73 6.71 -22.53
N ILE A 18 -5.49 5.66 -22.86
CA ILE A 18 -6.96 5.74 -22.96
C ILE A 18 -7.58 6.01 -21.58
N PHE A 19 -7.23 5.19 -20.56
CA PHE A 19 -7.83 5.33 -19.24
C PHE A 19 -7.42 6.61 -18.52
N THR A 20 -6.20 7.10 -18.73
CA THR A 20 -5.74 8.37 -18.15
C THR A 20 -6.60 9.55 -18.61
N LEU A 21 -7.03 9.58 -19.87
CA LEU A 21 -7.95 10.61 -20.35
C LEU A 21 -9.35 10.54 -19.71
N LEU A 22 -9.73 9.40 -19.18
CA LEU A 22 -11.02 9.18 -18.51
C LEU A 22 -10.99 9.44 -17.00
N VAL A 23 -9.80 9.53 -16.36
CA VAL A 23 -9.66 9.76 -14.92
C VAL A 23 -10.41 11.01 -14.43
N PRO A 24 -10.37 12.17 -15.12
CA PRO A 24 -11.11 13.35 -14.66
C PRO A 24 -12.62 13.14 -14.58
N ALA A 25 -13.18 12.28 -15.44
CA ALA A 25 -14.61 11.97 -15.46
C ALA A 25 -14.96 10.84 -14.46
N VAL A 26 -14.05 9.88 -14.28
CA VAL A 26 -14.27 8.70 -13.44
C VAL A 26 -12.98 8.42 -12.64
N PRO A 27 -12.85 8.97 -11.42
CA PRO A 27 -11.62 8.87 -10.60
C PRO A 27 -11.17 7.42 -10.31
N THR A 28 -12.10 6.44 -10.28
CA THR A 28 -11.77 5.03 -10.07
C THR A 28 -10.85 4.46 -11.15
N PHE A 29 -10.79 5.05 -12.34
CA PHE A 29 -9.82 4.67 -13.37
C PHE A 29 -8.37 4.97 -12.96
N GLY A 30 -8.12 5.82 -11.97
CA GLY A 30 -6.78 6.04 -11.41
C GLY A 30 -6.14 4.74 -10.91
N PHE A 31 -6.93 3.84 -10.29
CA PHE A 31 -6.44 2.52 -9.88
C PHE A 31 -6.06 1.63 -11.08
N VAL A 32 -6.85 1.67 -12.14
CA VAL A 32 -6.56 0.93 -13.38
C VAL A 32 -5.29 1.48 -14.05
N CYS A 33 -5.13 2.80 -14.08
CA CYS A 33 -3.93 3.46 -14.57
C CYS A 33 -2.68 3.04 -13.79
N ALA A 34 -2.75 3.02 -12.47
CA ALA A 34 -1.67 2.55 -11.60
C ALA A 34 -1.28 1.10 -11.91
N LEU A 35 -2.26 0.21 -12.07
CA LEU A 35 -2.03 -1.20 -12.43
C LEU A 35 -1.36 -1.32 -13.82
N LEU A 36 -1.82 -0.57 -14.81
CA LEU A 36 -1.25 -0.61 -16.16
C LEU A 36 0.20 -0.11 -16.21
N LEU A 37 0.53 0.95 -15.46
CA LEU A 37 1.90 1.42 -15.30
C LEU A 37 2.78 0.38 -14.60
N MET A 38 2.30 -0.24 -13.52
CA MET A 38 3.02 -1.32 -12.85
C MET A 38 3.24 -2.51 -13.78
N LEU A 39 2.26 -2.91 -14.56
CA LEU A 39 2.41 -3.99 -15.55
C LEU A 39 3.44 -3.62 -16.63
N THR A 40 3.48 -2.37 -17.07
CA THR A 40 4.50 -1.90 -18.02
C THR A 40 5.91 -2.11 -17.45
N GLY A 41 6.14 -1.72 -16.20
CA GLY A 41 7.40 -1.94 -15.50
C GLY A 41 7.70 -3.43 -15.27
N ALA A 42 6.70 -4.20 -14.86
CA ALA A 42 6.84 -5.63 -14.63
C ALA A 42 7.27 -6.39 -15.90
N PHE A 43 6.64 -6.12 -17.04
CA PHE A 43 7.02 -6.73 -18.31
C PHE A 43 8.38 -6.25 -18.84
N ALA A 44 8.81 -5.04 -18.47
CA ALA A 44 10.11 -4.51 -18.86
C ALA A 44 11.29 -5.32 -18.32
N VAL A 45 11.14 -5.96 -17.14
CA VAL A 45 12.16 -6.83 -16.54
C VAL A 45 12.52 -8.00 -17.46
N PHE A 46 11.57 -8.47 -18.27
CA PHE A 46 11.75 -9.60 -19.19
C PHE A 46 12.23 -9.18 -20.59
N ARG A 47 12.44 -7.90 -20.80
CA ARG A 47 12.81 -7.36 -22.10
C ARG A 47 14.20 -6.74 -22.07
N ASN A 48 15.09 -7.19 -22.97
CA ASN A 48 16.46 -6.71 -23.05
C ASN A 48 16.64 -5.35 -23.78
N SER A 49 15.57 -4.71 -24.27
CA SER A 49 15.70 -3.47 -25.04
C SER A 49 15.46 -2.23 -24.17
N LYS A 50 16.55 -1.58 -23.76
CA LYS A 50 16.54 -0.32 -22.99
C LYS A 50 15.80 0.80 -23.74
N ILE A 51 16.02 0.93 -25.06
CA ILE A 51 15.42 1.99 -25.89
C ILE A 51 13.90 1.92 -25.86
N VAL A 52 13.33 0.74 -26.04
CA VAL A 52 11.87 0.56 -26.07
C VAL A 52 11.26 0.83 -24.69
N PHE A 53 11.96 0.46 -23.61
CA PHE A 53 11.52 0.79 -22.27
C PHE A 53 11.51 2.30 -22.02
N THR A 54 12.55 3.03 -22.48
CA THR A 54 12.60 4.49 -22.39
C THR A 54 11.45 5.14 -23.17
N VAL A 55 11.11 4.64 -24.35
CA VAL A 55 9.99 5.15 -25.13
C VAL A 55 8.65 4.96 -24.38
N TYR A 56 8.42 3.80 -23.78
CA TYR A 56 7.20 3.58 -22.99
C TYR A 56 7.09 4.52 -21.79
N ASN A 57 8.20 4.76 -21.09
CA ASN A 57 8.24 5.73 -19.98
C ASN A 57 7.90 7.13 -20.46
N LEU A 58 8.48 7.56 -21.59
CA LEU A 58 8.22 8.89 -22.17
C LEU A 58 6.74 9.03 -22.56
N VAL A 59 6.18 8.04 -23.24
CA VAL A 59 4.75 8.05 -23.62
C VAL A 59 3.84 8.12 -22.40
N ALA A 60 4.14 7.37 -21.33
CA ALA A 60 3.37 7.41 -20.10
C ALA A 60 3.42 8.80 -19.43
N VAL A 61 4.61 9.43 -19.36
CA VAL A 61 4.77 10.77 -18.80
C VAL A 61 3.99 11.79 -19.65
N VAL A 62 4.08 11.73 -20.97
CA VAL A 62 3.34 12.64 -21.87
C VAL A 62 1.83 12.47 -21.73
N ALA A 63 1.34 11.23 -21.64
CA ALA A 63 -0.09 10.97 -21.45
C ALA A 63 -0.59 11.55 -20.11
N THR A 64 0.18 11.39 -19.03
CA THR A 64 -0.14 11.99 -17.73
C THR A 64 -0.13 13.52 -17.83
N TYR A 65 0.88 14.09 -18.47
CA TYR A 65 1.00 15.56 -18.65
C TYR A 65 -0.18 16.16 -19.41
N LEU A 66 -0.70 15.48 -20.42
CA LEU A 66 -1.85 15.96 -21.18
C LEU A 66 -3.09 16.15 -20.30
N VAL A 67 -3.22 15.36 -19.24
CA VAL A 67 -4.35 15.43 -18.29
C VAL A 67 -4.09 16.43 -17.18
N TYR A 68 -2.96 16.30 -16.49
CA TYR A 68 -2.68 17.07 -15.27
C TYR A 68 -1.98 18.42 -15.51
N ARG A 69 -1.43 18.64 -16.73
CA ARG A 69 -0.74 19.88 -17.13
C ARG A 69 0.43 20.30 -16.25
N ASP A 70 0.99 19.35 -15.49
CA ASP A 70 2.15 19.52 -14.63
C ASP A 70 3.19 18.45 -14.98
N ILE A 71 4.36 18.89 -15.45
CA ILE A 71 5.42 17.98 -15.90
C ILE A 71 6.09 17.25 -14.74
N ALA A 72 6.26 17.93 -13.60
CA ALA A 72 6.90 17.36 -12.43
C ALA A 72 6.03 16.28 -11.79
N PHE A 73 4.75 16.60 -11.57
CA PHE A 73 3.76 15.62 -11.13
C PHE A 73 3.75 14.41 -12.07
N SER A 74 3.62 14.65 -13.38
CA SER A 74 3.47 13.62 -14.39
C SER A 74 4.67 12.69 -14.46
N ALA A 75 5.88 13.25 -14.39
CA ALA A 75 7.11 12.47 -14.41
C ALA A 75 7.22 11.59 -13.16
N VAL A 76 7.06 12.17 -11.97
CA VAL A 76 7.17 11.42 -10.71
C VAL A 76 6.10 10.35 -10.61
N TYR A 77 4.84 10.68 -10.92
CA TYR A 77 3.72 9.75 -10.89
C TYR A 77 3.95 8.54 -11.80
N ALA A 78 4.14 8.78 -13.10
CA ALA A 78 4.26 7.70 -14.08
C ALA A 78 5.51 6.84 -13.85
N LEU A 79 6.68 7.47 -13.64
CA LEU A 79 7.94 6.75 -13.47
C LEU A 79 7.97 5.94 -12.16
N SER A 80 7.37 6.43 -11.09
CA SER A 80 7.32 5.71 -9.82
C SER A 80 6.45 4.45 -9.90
N TYR A 81 5.28 4.50 -10.54
CA TYR A 81 4.47 3.29 -10.75
C TYR A 81 5.16 2.27 -11.68
N ILE A 82 5.83 2.73 -12.74
CA ILE A 82 6.61 1.85 -13.60
C ILE A 82 7.77 1.22 -12.82
N ALA A 83 8.48 2.00 -12.00
CA ALA A 83 9.52 1.50 -11.11
C ALA A 83 8.98 0.50 -10.09
N ALA A 84 7.78 0.71 -9.53
CA ALA A 84 7.13 -0.22 -8.62
C ALA A 84 6.97 -1.61 -9.25
N GLY A 85 6.45 -1.68 -10.46
CA GLY A 85 6.28 -2.94 -11.20
C GLY A 85 7.61 -3.60 -11.58
N PHE A 86 8.59 -2.80 -12.01
CA PHE A 86 9.94 -3.28 -12.32
C PHE A 86 10.60 -3.90 -11.09
N TRP A 87 10.67 -3.17 -9.98
CA TRP A 87 11.32 -3.65 -8.76
C TRP A 87 10.61 -4.82 -8.12
N LEU A 88 9.26 -4.88 -8.19
CA LEU A 88 8.49 -6.03 -7.76
C LEU A 88 8.97 -7.31 -8.47
N CYS A 89 8.91 -7.32 -9.79
CA CYS A 89 9.29 -8.49 -10.57
C CYS A 89 10.77 -8.81 -10.44
N TYR A 90 11.64 -7.81 -10.48
CA TYR A 90 13.09 -7.99 -10.30
C TYR A 90 13.43 -8.62 -8.95
N SER A 91 12.83 -8.12 -7.86
CA SER A 91 13.08 -8.63 -6.51
C SER A 91 12.63 -10.08 -6.35
N LEU A 92 11.46 -10.44 -6.87
CA LEU A 92 10.92 -11.79 -6.79
C LEU A 92 11.72 -12.78 -7.64
N LEU A 93 12.15 -12.39 -8.84
CA LEU A 93 13.03 -13.20 -9.69
C LEU A 93 14.40 -13.42 -9.05
N ARG A 94 14.92 -12.44 -8.32
CA ARG A 94 16.19 -12.55 -7.58
C ARG A 94 16.02 -13.23 -6.21
N LYS A 95 14.84 -13.76 -5.91
CA LYS A 95 14.52 -14.47 -4.65
C LYS A 95 14.82 -13.63 -3.38
N LYS A 96 14.68 -12.30 -3.46
CA LYS A 96 14.94 -11.40 -2.33
C LYS A 96 13.84 -11.43 -1.24
N GLY A 97 12.83 -12.28 -1.40
CA GLY A 97 11.72 -12.41 -0.45
C GLY A 97 10.53 -11.51 -0.75
N GLY A 98 9.33 -11.97 -0.38
CA GLY A 98 8.08 -11.27 -0.68
C GLY A 98 7.92 -9.97 0.10
N VAL A 99 8.37 -9.93 1.37
CA VAL A 99 8.28 -8.73 2.21
C VAL A 99 9.16 -7.61 1.63
N TYR A 100 10.41 -7.92 1.25
CA TYR A 100 11.28 -6.94 0.61
C TYR A 100 10.66 -6.39 -0.68
N ALA A 101 10.10 -7.27 -1.53
CA ALA A 101 9.46 -6.84 -2.77
C ALA A 101 8.28 -5.89 -2.51
N ILE A 102 7.47 -6.15 -1.49
CA ILE A 102 6.35 -5.27 -1.11
C ILE A 102 6.83 -3.95 -0.55
N ILE A 103 7.84 -3.92 0.32
CA ILE A 103 8.37 -2.68 0.89
C ILE A 103 8.89 -1.75 -0.21
N VAL A 104 9.71 -2.27 -1.14
CA VAL A 104 10.22 -1.45 -2.25
C VAL A 104 9.09 -0.97 -3.16
N THR A 105 8.10 -1.82 -3.43
CA THR A 105 6.93 -1.44 -4.22
C THR A 105 6.11 -0.36 -3.51
N LEU A 106 5.91 -0.48 -2.18
CA LEU A 106 5.23 0.51 -1.36
C LEU A 106 5.92 1.88 -1.43
N ILE A 107 7.24 1.92 -1.29
CA ILE A 107 8.01 3.18 -1.40
C ILE A 107 7.76 3.84 -2.76
N CYS A 108 7.80 3.07 -3.84
CA CYS A 108 7.52 3.60 -5.18
C CYS A 108 6.09 4.12 -5.33
N ILE A 109 5.10 3.42 -4.75
CA ILE A 109 3.68 3.82 -4.82
C ILE A 109 3.43 5.09 -3.99
N VAL A 110 4.00 5.18 -2.77
CA VAL A 110 3.93 6.41 -1.96
C VAL A 110 4.57 7.59 -2.69
N MET A 111 5.70 7.37 -3.36
CA MET A 111 6.33 8.40 -4.21
C MET A 111 5.46 8.78 -5.40
N ALA A 112 4.75 7.83 -6.01
CA ALA A 112 3.83 8.13 -7.10
C ALA A 112 2.67 9.02 -6.65
N ASP A 113 1.97 8.66 -5.58
CA ASP A 113 0.72 9.33 -5.20
C ASP A 113 0.97 10.61 -4.39
N TYR A 114 1.83 10.57 -3.39
CA TYR A 114 2.08 11.71 -2.49
C TYR A 114 3.34 12.48 -2.86
N GLY A 115 4.40 11.78 -3.27
CA GLY A 115 5.65 12.42 -3.69
C GLY A 115 5.47 13.28 -4.94
N SER A 116 4.65 12.84 -5.90
CA SER A 116 4.35 13.63 -7.10
C SER A 116 3.64 14.95 -6.77
N VAL A 117 2.63 14.91 -5.88
CA VAL A 117 1.91 16.11 -5.42
C VAL A 117 2.83 17.00 -4.59
N ALA A 118 3.61 16.43 -3.67
CA ALA A 118 4.52 17.20 -2.83
C ALA A 118 5.58 17.93 -3.65
N ILE A 119 6.19 17.26 -4.63
CA ILE A 119 7.19 17.85 -5.53
C ILE A 119 6.56 18.96 -6.39
N SER A 120 5.37 18.70 -6.95
CA SER A 120 4.63 19.71 -7.71
C SER A 120 4.34 20.94 -6.86
N ASN A 121 3.81 20.76 -5.64
CA ASN A 121 3.54 21.87 -4.73
C ASN A 121 4.78 22.72 -4.43
N VAL A 122 5.90 22.08 -4.11
CA VAL A 122 7.18 22.77 -3.82
C VAL A 122 7.67 23.57 -5.03
N LEU A 123 7.58 23.01 -6.24
CA LEU A 123 7.98 23.71 -7.46
C LEU A 123 7.07 24.91 -7.80
N HIS A 124 5.82 24.88 -7.34
CA HIS A 124 4.90 26.00 -7.46
C HIS A 124 4.93 26.97 -6.25
N GLY A 125 5.94 26.86 -5.39
CA GLY A 125 6.13 27.74 -4.23
C GLY A 125 5.16 27.50 -3.07
N LYS A 126 4.43 26.39 -3.06
CA LYS A 126 3.57 25.95 -1.96
C LYS A 126 4.35 25.07 -0.98
N THR A 127 3.79 24.85 0.21
CA THR A 127 4.30 23.81 1.12
C THR A 127 4.04 22.41 0.53
N ALA A 128 4.92 21.46 0.79
CA ALA A 128 4.78 20.09 0.28
C ALA A 128 3.42 19.44 0.61
N LEU A 129 2.86 19.80 1.76
CA LEU A 129 1.60 19.27 2.29
C LEU A 129 0.40 20.20 2.13
N ALA A 130 0.50 21.27 1.30
CA ALA A 130 -0.57 22.25 1.08
C ALA A 130 -1.92 21.61 0.71
N PHE A 131 -1.88 20.50 -0.04
CA PHE A 131 -3.11 19.78 -0.42
C PHE A 131 -3.91 19.26 0.78
N ILE A 132 -3.25 18.99 1.92
CA ILE A 132 -3.90 18.53 3.14
C ILE A 132 -4.68 19.66 3.76
N ASP A 133 -4.07 20.86 3.83
CA ASP A 133 -4.73 22.03 4.34
C ASP A 133 -5.95 22.38 3.47
N GLU A 134 -5.82 22.34 2.16
CA GLU A 134 -6.92 22.54 1.20
C GLU A 134 -8.09 21.56 1.41
N ILE A 135 -7.80 20.27 1.72
CA ILE A 135 -8.83 19.27 2.05
C ILE A 135 -9.55 19.65 3.34
N PHE A 136 -8.81 19.98 4.41
CA PHE A 136 -9.45 20.36 5.68
C PHE A 136 -10.25 21.63 5.57
N ASP A 137 -9.79 22.64 4.82
CA ASP A 137 -10.52 23.87 4.58
C ASP A 137 -11.82 23.64 3.81
N THR A 138 -11.81 22.71 2.85
CA THR A 138 -13.00 22.30 2.09
C THR A 138 -14.01 21.53 2.96
N LEU A 139 -13.52 20.69 3.87
CA LEU A 139 -14.38 19.88 4.75
C LEU A 139 -14.92 20.66 5.95
N ARG A 140 -14.21 21.70 6.40
CA ARG A 140 -14.58 22.49 7.58
C ARG A 140 -16.05 22.91 7.61
N PRO A 141 -16.60 23.61 6.60
CA PRO A 141 -17.99 24.08 6.66
C PRO A 141 -18.99 22.91 6.79
N ILE A 142 -18.77 21.81 6.05
CA ILE A 142 -19.67 20.66 6.05
C ILE A 142 -19.65 19.96 7.41
N VAL A 143 -18.47 19.73 7.96
CA VAL A 143 -18.30 19.00 9.22
C VAL A 143 -18.78 19.83 10.41
N VAL A 144 -18.42 21.11 10.45
CA VAL A 144 -18.86 22.03 11.53
C VAL A 144 -20.39 22.16 11.55
N GLU A 145 -21.02 22.29 10.39
CA GLU A 145 -22.48 22.33 10.28
C GLU A 145 -23.11 21.03 10.78
N THR A 146 -22.59 19.86 10.32
CA THR A 146 -23.09 18.53 10.74
C THR A 146 -22.97 18.34 12.26
N ILE A 147 -21.85 18.73 12.86
CA ILE A 147 -21.64 18.62 14.32
C ILE A 147 -22.57 19.59 15.06
N SER A 148 -22.74 20.82 14.57
CA SER A 148 -23.62 21.82 15.19
C SER A 148 -25.08 21.36 15.21
N GLN A 149 -25.55 20.75 14.11
CA GLN A 149 -26.92 20.20 14.01
C GLN A 149 -27.13 19.01 14.94
N ASN A 150 -26.07 18.29 15.30
CA ASN A 150 -26.12 17.07 16.13
C ASN A 150 -25.32 17.25 17.44
N ALA A 151 -25.24 18.48 17.97
CA ALA A 151 -24.42 18.82 19.13
C ALA A 151 -24.73 18.00 20.38
N GLU A 152 -26.00 17.62 20.60
CA GLU A 152 -26.44 16.77 21.70
C GLU A 152 -25.88 15.34 21.57
N ILE A 153 -25.83 14.78 20.35
CA ILE A 153 -25.33 13.44 20.07
C ILE A 153 -23.82 13.40 20.30
N PHE A 154 -23.12 14.39 19.77
CA PHE A 154 -21.65 14.47 19.89
C PHE A 154 -21.18 15.00 21.25
N LYS A 155 -22.09 15.52 22.11
CA LYS A 155 -21.79 16.16 23.41
C LYS A 155 -20.72 17.25 23.29
N VAL A 156 -20.72 17.99 22.20
CA VAL A 156 -19.73 19.02 21.87
C VAL A 156 -20.34 20.40 22.09
N LYS A 157 -19.67 21.25 22.88
CA LYS A 157 -20.11 22.62 23.16
C LYS A 157 -19.76 23.60 22.04
N ASN A 158 -18.67 23.35 21.32
CA ASN A 158 -18.18 24.19 20.25
C ASN A 158 -17.69 23.32 19.09
N ALA A 159 -18.43 23.32 17.99
CA ALA A 159 -18.16 22.50 16.81
C ALA A 159 -16.85 22.91 16.11
N GLU A 160 -16.50 24.21 16.10
CA GLU A 160 -15.26 24.68 15.48
C GLU A 160 -14.03 24.21 16.26
N GLN A 161 -14.02 24.36 17.58
CA GLN A 161 -12.92 23.87 18.41
C GLN A 161 -12.76 22.36 18.31
N PHE A 162 -13.85 21.64 18.23
CA PHE A 162 -13.81 20.20 18.01
C PHE A 162 -13.18 19.85 16.66
N PHE A 163 -13.58 20.54 15.59
CA PHE A 163 -13.00 20.34 14.27
C PHE A 163 -11.51 20.67 14.25
N ASP A 164 -11.07 21.75 14.88
CA ASP A 164 -9.64 22.13 14.93
C ASP A 164 -8.80 21.08 15.66
N LEU A 165 -9.28 20.57 16.80
CA LEU A 165 -8.63 19.48 17.52
C LEU A 165 -8.58 18.19 16.70
N TYR A 166 -9.67 17.86 16.02
CA TYR A 166 -9.74 16.71 15.12
C TYR A 166 -8.76 16.84 13.96
N ALA A 167 -8.77 17.98 13.27
CA ALA A 167 -7.87 18.26 12.17
C ALA A 167 -6.39 18.20 12.60
N MET A 168 -6.04 18.77 13.75
CA MET A 168 -4.70 18.68 14.32
C MET A 168 -4.31 17.22 14.60
N THR A 169 -5.19 16.44 15.21
CA THR A 169 -4.94 15.03 15.51
C THR A 169 -4.73 14.21 14.24
N VAL A 170 -5.59 14.39 13.22
CA VAL A 170 -5.46 13.69 11.95
C VAL A 170 -4.15 14.07 11.26
N LYS A 171 -3.77 15.36 11.24
CA LYS A 171 -2.49 15.82 10.67
C LYS A 171 -1.28 15.18 11.38
N MET A 172 -1.33 15.00 12.69
CA MET A 172 -0.26 14.34 13.46
C MET A 172 -0.06 12.88 13.05
N PHE A 173 -1.15 12.15 12.80
CA PHE A 173 -1.10 10.73 12.42
C PHE A 173 -1.19 10.49 10.91
N LEU A 174 -1.21 11.55 10.11
CA LEU A 174 -1.31 11.47 8.67
C LEU A 174 -0.24 10.58 8.02
N PRO A 175 1.06 10.61 8.42
CA PRO A 175 2.07 9.73 7.85
C PRO A 175 1.71 8.24 8.01
N ALA A 176 1.18 7.85 9.18
CA ALA A 176 0.75 6.48 9.40
C ALA A 176 -0.48 6.12 8.57
N ILE A 177 -1.47 7.01 8.50
CA ILE A 177 -2.71 6.81 7.72
C ILE A 177 -2.37 6.61 6.24
N VAL A 178 -1.53 7.49 5.67
CA VAL A 178 -1.06 7.40 4.29
C VAL A 178 -0.37 6.07 4.01
N ILE A 179 0.60 5.70 4.85
CA ILE A 179 1.36 4.46 4.64
C ILE A 179 0.45 3.23 4.74
N ILE A 180 -0.55 3.23 5.64
CA ILE A 180 -1.49 2.11 5.77
C ILE A 180 -2.38 1.99 4.52
N ILE A 181 -2.93 3.09 4.03
CA ILE A 181 -3.76 3.10 2.82
C ILE A 181 -2.93 2.60 1.63
N GLU A 182 -1.72 3.12 1.47
CA GLU A 182 -0.84 2.72 0.37
C GLU A 182 -0.31 1.29 0.53
N LEU A 183 -0.16 0.77 1.73
CA LEU A 183 0.20 -0.62 1.97
C LEU A 183 -0.91 -1.56 1.47
N ILE A 184 -2.18 -1.27 1.78
CA ILE A 184 -3.32 -2.04 1.31
C ILE A 184 -3.37 -2.01 -0.23
N LYS A 185 -3.27 -0.83 -0.82
CA LYS A 185 -3.22 -0.64 -2.28
C LYS A 185 -2.06 -1.40 -2.92
N THR A 186 -0.87 -1.31 -2.33
CA THR A 186 0.34 -2.03 -2.77
C THR A 186 0.13 -3.53 -2.79
N ILE A 187 -0.46 -4.10 -1.74
CA ILE A 187 -0.77 -5.52 -1.66
C ILE A 187 -1.70 -5.93 -2.80
N ILE A 188 -2.80 -5.19 -3.01
CA ILE A 188 -3.77 -5.49 -4.08
C ILE A 188 -3.09 -5.41 -5.45
N LEU A 189 -2.39 -4.32 -5.75
CA LEU A 189 -1.71 -4.12 -7.03
C LEU A 189 -0.62 -5.18 -7.28
N THR A 190 0.12 -5.55 -6.24
CA THR A 190 1.17 -6.58 -6.31
C THR A 190 0.58 -7.94 -6.66
N PHE A 191 -0.51 -8.35 -6.01
CA PHE A 191 -1.17 -9.62 -6.30
C PHE A 191 -1.81 -9.63 -7.69
N LEU A 192 -2.45 -8.54 -8.12
CA LEU A 192 -3.00 -8.42 -9.47
C LEU A 192 -1.89 -8.49 -10.53
N THR A 193 -0.81 -7.74 -10.33
CA THR A 193 0.37 -7.77 -11.23
C THR A 193 0.94 -9.17 -11.34
N LYS A 194 1.13 -9.89 -10.22
CA LYS A 194 1.56 -11.29 -10.20
C LYS A 194 0.65 -12.19 -11.03
N VAL A 195 -0.67 -12.10 -10.80
CA VAL A 195 -1.64 -12.97 -11.51
C VAL A 195 -1.58 -12.74 -13.01
N ILE A 196 -1.54 -11.46 -13.44
CA ILE A 196 -1.49 -11.10 -14.86
C ILE A 196 -0.17 -11.53 -15.49
N VAL A 197 0.97 -11.24 -14.85
CA VAL A 197 2.30 -11.62 -15.35
C VAL A 197 2.42 -13.14 -15.47
N ASN A 198 2.03 -13.91 -14.45
CA ASN A 198 2.10 -15.37 -14.48
C ASN A 198 1.18 -16.00 -15.54
N ARG A 199 0.02 -15.39 -15.82
CA ARG A 199 -0.88 -15.86 -16.89
C ARG A 199 -0.36 -15.51 -18.28
N THR A 200 0.27 -14.34 -18.43
CA THR A 200 0.76 -13.84 -19.71
C THR A 200 2.08 -14.51 -20.10
N LEU A 201 2.96 -14.72 -19.14
CA LEU A 201 4.31 -15.28 -19.35
C LEU A 201 4.34 -16.75 -18.92
N LYS A 202 3.87 -17.64 -19.79
CA LYS A 202 3.91 -19.08 -19.56
C LYS A 202 5.36 -19.57 -19.33
N GLY A 203 5.61 -20.21 -18.20
CA GLY A 203 6.92 -20.73 -17.81
C GLY A 203 7.75 -19.82 -16.90
N ILE A 204 7.25 -18.65 -16.53
CA ILE A 204 7.82 -17.80 -15.48
C ILE A 204 6.83 -17.79 -14.33
N ALA A 205 7.23 -18.36 -13.19
CA ALA A 205 6.40 -18.33 -11.98
C ALA A 205 6.99 -17.30 -11.00
N ILE A 206 6.30 -16.18 -10.84
CA ILE A 206 6.55 -15.29 -9.73
C ILE A 206 5.83 -15.88 -8.52
N ASP A 207 6.58 -16.41 -7.56
CA ASP A 207 5.99 -16.98 -6.33
C ASP A 207 5.93 -15.90 -5.24
N LEU A 208 4.72 -15.45 -4.99
CA LEU A 208 4.38 -14.56 -3.88
C LEU A 208 3.10 -15.10 -3.26
N ARG A 209 3.20 -15.72 -2.08
CA ARG A 209 2.05 -16.27 -1.37
C ARG A 209 1.81 -15.42 -0.12
N PHE A 210 0.55 -15.04 0.11
CA PHE A 210 0.19 -14.30 1.31
C PHE A 210 0.60 -15.06 2.58
N ALA A 211 0.40 -16.36 2.60
CA ALA A 211 0.80 -17.24 3.70
C ALA A 211 2.33 -17.30 3.97
N MET A 212 3.17 -16.60 3.22
CA MET A 212 4.61 -16.52 3.46
C MET A 212 5.04 -15.21 4.15
N PHE A 213 4.09 -14.28 4.38
CA PHE A 213 4.39 -13.04 5.09
C PHE A 213 4.63 -13.33 6.57
N LYS A 214 5.84 -13.08 7.04
CA LYS A 214 6.28 -13.29 8.41
C LYS A 214 7.03 -12.05 8.89
N ALA A 215 6.77 -11.65 10.13
CA ALA A 215 7.57 -10.62 10.78
C ALA A 215 8.95 -11.19 11.14
N ASP A 216 9.98 -10.39 10.96
CA ASP A 216 11.32 -10.69 11.43
C ASP A 216 11.56 -10.13 12.84
N GLY A 217 12.69 -10.51 13.45
CA GLY A 217 13.05 -10.06 14.80
C GLY A 217 13.25 -8.54 14.89
N VAL A 218 13.71 -7.90 13.80
CA VAL A 218 13.89 -6.44 13.77
C VAL A 218 12.55 -5.72 13.78
N THR A 219 11.60 -6.15 12.95
CA THR A 219 10.23 -5.61 12.93
C THR A 219 9.58 -5.73 14.32
N VAL A 220 9.71 -6.88 14.97
CA VAL A 220 9.20 -7.10 16.33
C VAL A 220 9.84 -6.16 17.35
N PHE A 221 11.17 -6.03 17.30
CA PHE A 221 11.90 -5.15 18.22
C PHE A 221 11.49 -3.69 18.04
N VAL A 222 11.44 -3.19 16.80
CA VAL A 222 11.06 -1.81 16.52
C VAL A 222 9.60 -1.54 16.92
N TYR A 223 8.69 -2.51 16.73
CA TYR A 223 7.30 -2.41 17.21
C TYR A 223 7.21 -2.23 18.72
N LEU A 224 7.88 -3.10 19.48
CA LEU A 224 7.87 -3.03 20.94
C LEU A 224 8.52 -1.74 21.45
N LEU A 225 9.64 -1.34 20.85
CA LEU A 225 10.30 -0.08 21.15
C LEU A 225 9.41 1.13 20.87
N SER A 226 8.73 1.13 19.73
CA SER A 226 7.80 2.21 19.36
C SER A 226 6.62 2.31 20.31
N LEU A 227 6.06 1.17 20.73
CA LEU A 227 5.00 1.10 21.74
C LEU A 227 5.46 1.70 23.06
N LEU A 228 6.63 1.27 23.57
CA LEU A 228 7.18 1.77 24.84
C LEU A 228 7.45 3.27 24.79
N ILE A 229 8.15 3.74 23.75
CA ILE A 229 8.46 5.17 23.64
C ILE A 229 7.19 5.99 23.47
N SER A 230 6.24 5.57 22.63
CA SER A 230 4.96 6.27 22.46
C SER A 230 4.17 6.39 23.77
N ALA A 231 4.21 5.35 24.61
CA ALA A 231 3.48 5.32 25.89
C ALA A 231 4.14 6.15 27.02
N PHE A 232 5.47 6.26 27.03
CA PHE A 232 6.23 6.86 28.13
C PHE A 232 6.98 8.14 27.76
N ALA A 233 6.96 8.57 26.49
CA ALA A 233 7.60 9.80 26.07
C ALA A 233 6.95 11.03 26.72
N LYS A 234 7.79 11.87 27.34
CA LYS A 234 7.35 13.15 27.90
C LYS A 234 7.26 14.27 26.85
N SER A 235 7.88 14.07 25.70
CA SER A 235 7.87 15.02 24.58
C SER A 235 6.74 14.66 23.59
N ASP A 236 5.86 15.62 23.29
CA ASP A 236 4.78 15.46 22.33
C ASP A 236 5.29 15.01 20.94
N VAL A 237 6.41 15.57 20.51
CA VAL A 237 7.03 15.21 19.21
C VAL A 237 7.46 13.75 19.20
N MET A 238 8.12 13.27 20.26
CA MET A 238 8.52 11.86 20.33
C MET A 238 7.31 10.94 20.40
N SER A 239 6.32 11.29 21.21
CA SER A 239 5.07 10.51 21.29
C SER A 239 4.38 10.37 19.92
N VAL A 240 4.29 11.47 19.15
CA VAL A 240 3.69 11.46 17.80
C VAL A 240 4.52 10.64 16.82
N VAL A 241 5.85 10.83 16.79
CA VAL A 241 6.73 10.10 15.86
C VAL A 241 6.67 8.59 16.13
N PHE A 242 6.86 8.18 17.36
CA PHE A 242 6.82 6.76 17.74
C PHE A 242 5.40 6.19 17.71
N GLY A 243 4.38 7.01 17.94
CA GLY A 243 2.98 6.66 17.73
C GLY A 243 2.68 6.29 16.27
N ASN A 244 3.19 7.07 15.31
CA ASN A 244 3.10 6.75 13.88
C ASN A 244 3.80 5.41 13.55
N PHE A 245 5.03 5.19 14.04
CA PHE A 245 5.73 3.92 13.86
C PHE A 245 4.95 2.74 14.46
N TYR A 246 4.41 2.91 15.69
CA TYR A 246 3.60 1.89 16.34
C TYR A 246 2.37 1.52 15.49
N ILE A 247 1.64 2.50 14.97
CA ILE A 247 0.42 2.28 14.16
C ILE A 247 0.78 1.53 12.86
N ILE A 248 1.84 1.97 12.14
CA ILE A 248 2.31 1.32 10.92
C ILE A 248 2.72 -0.13 11.19
N LEU A 249 3.53 -0.35 12.21
CA LEU A 249 4.04 -1.68 12.54
C LEU A 249 2.95 -2.59 13.10
N SER A 250 1.97 -2.05 13.82
CA SER A 250 0.78 -2.80 14.23
C SER A 250 0.01 -3.33 13.03
N MET A 251 -0.16 -2.52 11.98
CA MET A 251 -0.78 -2.98 10.74
C MET A 251 0.04 -4.06 10.03
N VAL A 252 1.37 -3.90 9.97
CA VAL A 252 2.27 -4.92 9.40
C VAL A 252 2.16 -6.23 10.19
N LEU A 253 2.16 -6.18 11.52
CA LEU A 253 2.00 -7.37 12.36
C LEU A 253 0.61 -8.00 12.19
N THR A 254 -0.45 -7.20 12.08
CA THR A 254 -1.80 -7.69 11.78
C THR A 254 -1.82 -8.49 10.47
N LEU A 255 -1.18 -7.98 9.41
CA LEU A 255 -1.03 -8.70 8.14
C LEU A 255 -0.21 -9.98 8.29
N CYS A 256 0.84 -9.98 9.10
CA CYS A 256 1.63 -11.19 9.39
C CYS A 256 0.80 -12.21 10.19
N GLY A 257 -0.02 -11.77 11.14
CA GLY A 257 -0.96 -12.63 11.89
C GLY A 257 -2.02 -13.25 10.99
N LEU A 258 -2.63 -12.45 10.10
CA LEU A 258 -3.56 -12.96 9.07
C LEU A 258 -2.89 -13.96 8.12
N SER A 259 -1.62 -13.71 7.76
CA SER A 259 -0.82 -14.60 6.93
C SER A 259 -0.56 -15.95 7.64
N LEU A 260 -0.25 -15.93 8.93
CA LEU A 260 -0.12 -17.14 9.75
C LEU A 260 -1.44 -17.91 9.79
N PHE A 261 -2.55 -17.20 9.96
CA PHE A 261 -3.87 -17.81 9.97
C PHE A 261 -4.24 -18.42 8.60
N ASP A 262 -3.93 -17.75 7.48
CA ASP A 262 -4.09 -18.32 6.13
C ASP A 262 -3.25 -19.59 5.94
N TRP A 263 -2.01 -19.58 6.41
CA TRP A 263 -1.14 -20.77 6.42
C TRP A 263 -1.79 -21.91 7.20
N TYR A 264 -2.30 -21.65 8.42
CA TYR A 264 -2.96 -22.66 9.25
C TYR A 264 -4.19 -23.25 8.56
N LEU A 265 -5.05 -22.41 7.99
CA LEU A 265 -6.22 -22.86 7.26
C LEU A 265 -5.87 -23.67 6.02
N ARG A 266 -4.79 -23.31 5.31
CA ARG A 266 -4.34 -23.97 4.09
C ARG A 266 -3.66 -25.31 4.40
N ASP A 267 -2.63 -25.27 5.23
CA ASP A 267 -1.70 -26.40 5.36
C ASP A 267 -2.14 -27.39 6.45
N ILE A 268 -2.74 -26.92 7.54
CA ILE A 268 -3.20 -27.77 8.63
C ILE A 268 -4.67 -28.20 8.44
N LYS A 269 -5.57 -27.24 8.20
CA LYS A 269 -7.02 -27.53 8.07
C LYS A 269 -7.45 -27.89 6.67
N LYS A 270 -6.57 -27.75 5.64
CA LYS A 270 -6.86 -28.06 4.24
C LYS A 270 -8.13 -27.38 3.68
N VAL A 271 -8.45 -26.19 4.18
CA VAL A 271 -9.65 -25.44 3.78
C VAL A 271 -9.52 -24.97 2.33
N ARG A 272 -10.59 -25.09 1.54
CA ARG A 272 -10.60 -24.65 0.13
C ARG A 272 -10.37 -23.15 0.02
N ILE A 273 -9.73 -22.71 -1.05
CA ILE A 273 -9.27 -21.32 -1.27
C ILE A 273 -10.41 -20.28 -1.14
N PHE A 274 -11.60 -20.60 -1.62
CA PHE A 274 -12.77 -19.72 -1.54
C PHE A 274 -13.18 -19.44 -0.09
N PHE A 275 -13.30 -20.46 0.73
CA PHE A 275 -13.67 -20.31 2.15
C PHE A 275 -12.56 -19.62 2.94
N ARG A 276 -11.28 -19.90 2.65
CA ARG A 276 -10.15 -19.17 3.26
C ARG A 276 -10.23 -17.69 2.97
N PHE A 277 -10.47 -17.31 1.71
CA PHE A 277 -10.63 -15.91 1.32
C PHE A 277 -11.75 -15.24 2.09
N LEU A 278 -12.95 -15.86 2.17
CA LEU A 278 -14.08 -15.32 2.93
C LEU A 278 -13.74 -15.13 4.42
N ILE A 279 -13.10 -16.11 5.04
CA ILE A 279 -12.71 -16.04 6.46
C ILE A 279 -11.71 -14.90 6.69
N ILE A 280 -10.70 -14.77 5.84
CA ILE A 280 -9.68 -13.70 5.96
C ILE A 280 -10.31 -12.33 5.76
N VAL A 281 -11.17 -12.16 4.76
CA VAL A 281 -11.90 -10.91 4.53
C VAL A 281 -12.79 -10.57 5.73
N PHE A 282 -13.49 -11.54 6.29
CA PHE A 282 -14.35 -11.35 7.46
C PHE A 282 -13.55 -10.92 8.70
N ILE A 283 -12.44 -11.62 9.00
CA ILE A 283 -11.57 -11.24 10.13
C ILE A 283 -10.96 -9.86 9.89
N SER A 284 -10.53 -9.54 8.66
CA SER A 284 -10.01 -8.22 8.32
C SER A 284 -11.06 -7.12 8.51
N ALA A 285 -12.30 -7.35 8.09
CA ALA A 285 -13.39 -6.39 8.27
C ALA A 285 -13.70 -6.14 9.75
N ILE A 286 -13.74 -7.20 10.57
CA ILE A 286 -13.92 -7.06 12.02
C ILE A 286 -12.74 -6.33 12.67
N SER A 287 -11.52 -6.57 12.19
CA SER A 287 -10.30 -5.90 12.70
C SER A 287 -10.28 -4.40 12.40
N LEU A 288 -11.02 -3.92 11.40
CA LEU A 288 -11.16 -2.49 11.14
C LEU A 288 -12.08 -1.79 12.16
N VAL A 289 -12.99 -2.54 12.78
CA VAL A 289 -13.98 -1.99 13.70
C VAL A 289 -13.58 -2.24 15.17
N LEU A 290 -12.99 -3.38 15.45
CA LEU A 290 -12.66 -3.82 16.81
C LEU A 290 -11.14 -3.92 17.01
N ALA A 291 -10.65 -3.36 18.11
CA ALA A 291 -9.23 -3.44 18.48
C ALA A 291 -8.79 -4.84 18.96
N VAL A 292 -9.70 -5.64 19.52
CA VAL A 292 -9.38 -6.96 20.06
C VAL A 292 -8.83 -7.94 19.02
N PRO A 293 -9.45 -8.12 17.82
CA PRO A 293 -8.86 -8.95 16.77
C PRO A 293 -7.48 -8.48 16.31
N VAL A 294 -7.26 -7.16 16.23
CA VAL A 294 -5.93 -6.58 15.91
C VAL A 294 -4.89 -7.02 16.93
N ALA A 295 -5.20 -6.88 18.23
CA ALA A 295 -4.30 -7.29 19.31
C ALA A 295 -3.98 -8.80 19.25
N VAL A 296 -4.98 -9.65 19.01
CA VAL A 296 -4.80 -11.10 18.86
C VAL A 296 -3.90 -11.42 17.67
N LEU A 297 -4.15 -10.82 16.50
CA LEU A 297 -3.33 -11.03 15.32
C LEU A 297 -1.89 -10.57 15.51
N ASN A 298 -1.68 -9.43 16.18
CA ASN A 298 -0.35 -8.94 16.51
C ASN A 298 0.39 -9.92 17.44
N VAL A 299 -0.27 -10.43 18.49
CA VAL A 299 0.33 -11.45 19.39
C VAL A 299 0.68 -12.71 18.60
N LEU A 300 -0.20 -13.19 17.73
CA LEU A 300 0.08 -14.36 16.88
C LEU A 300 1.30 -14.12 15.98
N ALA A 301 1.43 -12.94 15.38
CA ALA A 301 2.59 -12.58 14.57
C ALA A 301 3.89 -12.54 15.39
N LEU A 302 3.85 -11.97 16.59
CA LEU A 302 5.00 -11.92 17.51
C LEU A 302 5.47 -13.33 17.92
N VAL A 303 4.53 -14.23 18.21
CA VAL A 303 4.85 -15.62 18.58
C VAL A 303 5.39 -16.40 17.39
N ASP A 304 4.82 -16.21 16.17
CA ASP A 304 5.33 -16.86 14.94
C ASP A 304 6.73 -16.36 14.57
N ALA A 305 7.01 -15.06 14.76
CA ALA A 305 8.34 -14.50 14.56
C ALA A 305 9.43 -15.21 15.38
N ARG A 306 9.09 -15.60 16.62
CA ARG A 306 10.02 -16.26 17.53
C ARG A 306 10.08 -17.78 17.33
N ARG A 307 8.91 -18.46 17.20
CA ARG A 307 8.81 -19.92 17.20
C ARG A 307 8.79 -20.58 15.85
N ASN A 308 8.60 -19.81 14.78
CA ASN A 308 8.55 -20.29 13.39
C ASN A 308 7.58 -21.49 13.21
N PHE A 309 6.33 -21.30 13.58
CA PHE A 309 5.30 -22.34 13.54
C PHE A 309 5.16 -23.02 12.18
N ARG A 310 5.47 -22.29 11.10
CA ARG A 310 5.36 -22.76 9.72
C ARG A 310 6.39 -23.85 9.39
N GLU A 311 7.56 -23.81 9.99
CA GLU A 311 8.59 -24.87 9.86
C GLU A 311 8.25 -26.07 10.74
N ILE A 312 7.77 -25.84 11.98
CA ILE A 312 7.38 -26.90 12.90
C ILE A 312 6.23 -27.74 12.33
N GLY A 313 5.23 -27.08 11.68
CA GLY A 313 4.09 -27.75 11.09
C GLY A 313 4.45 -28.65 9.89
N VAL A 314 5.53 -28.37 9.18
CA VAL A 314 6.03 -29.21 8.09
C VAL A 314 6.66 -30.49 8.64
N ILE A 315 7.46 -30.40 9.69
CA ILE A 315 8.15 -31.56 10.31
C ILE A 315 7.16 -32.57 10.91
N THR A 316 6.00 -32.12 11.37
CA THR A 316 4.97 -33.01 11.97
C THR A 316 4.10 -33.72 10.92
N GLN A 317 4.10 -33.29 9.65
CA GLN A 317 3.33 -33.94 8.57
C GLN A 317 4.12 -35.08 7.87
N ASP A 318 5.44 -35.09 8.02
CA ASP A 318 6.32 -36.11 7.43
C ASP A 318 6.55 -37.33 8.39
N LYS A 319 5.83 -37.39 9.52
CA LYS A 319 5.75 -38.51 10.45
C LYS A 319 4.36 -39.15 10.41
#